data_47a93a8109f597fea18a3d4b57db38f9
#
_entry.id   47a93a8109f597fea18a3d4b57db38f9
#
_cell.length_a   1.000
_cell.length_b   1.000
_cell.length_c   1.000
_cell.angle_alpha   90.00
_cell.angle_beta   90.00
_cell.angle_gamma   90.00
#
_symmetry.space_group_name_H-M   'P 1'
#
loop_
_entity.id
_entity.type
_entity.pdbx_description
1 polymer ?
#
loop_
_entity_poly.entity_id
_entity_poly.type
_entity_poly.pdbx_seq_one_letter_code
_entity_poly.pdbx_strand_id
1 'polypeptide(L)'
;TKIFCDIAELDLIKKFNKKKIVKGFTTNPSLMRKAGAKDYKSYSKKILTICNNKPVSLEVFADDYKKMKQQALQINTWGKNVYVKVPIANSKGVFMGKIIKELNNLNIKLNITAIYSAKQTEKILKLINKKTKVIISIFAGRAGDTGKDPVPEFKKSIAMAKKFKNVEILWASVREPYNY
;
A
#
# COMPACT_ATOMS: atom_id res chain seq x y z
N THR A 1 3.09 6.75 16.28
CA THR A 1 3.50 6.03 15.06
C THR A 1 2.80 4.68 15.00
N LYS A 2 2.40 4.25 13.80
CA LYS A 2 1.84 2.92 13.53
C LYS A 2 2.88 2.09 12.80
N ILE A 3 3.09 0.84 13.23
CA ILE A 3 4.03 -0.08 12.59
C ILE A 3 3.25 -1.06 11.72
N PHE A 4 3.69 -1.21 10.47
CA PHE A 4 3.22 -2.21 9.52
C PHE A 4 4.36 -3.18 9.22
N CYS A 5 4.04 -4.47 9.10
CA CYS A 5 5.02 -5.48 8.67
C CYS A 5 4.88 -5.76 7.18
N ASP A 6 5.98 -5.65 6.43
CA ASP A 6 6.03 -5.96 5.00
C ASP A 6 6.53 -7.40 4.82
N ILE A 7 5.63 -8.36 4.97
CA ILE A 7 5.91 -9.81 4.98
C ILE A 7 4.76 -10.60 4.35
N ALA A 8 5.06 -11.81 3.87
CA ALA A 8 4.06 -12.72 3.31
C ALA A 8 4.09 -14.12 3.93
N GLU A 9 5.13 -14.48 4.68
CA GLU A 9 5.25 -15.78 5.34
C GLU A 9 4.18 -15.93 6.44
N LEU A 10 3.31 -16.95 6.31
CA LEU A 10 2.13 -17.12 7.18
C LEU A 10 2.49 -17.23 8.67
N ASP A 11 3.58 -17.92 9.00
CA ASP A 11 3.98 -18.09 10.40
C ASP A 11 4.55 -16.82 11.01
N LEU A 12 5.29 -16.02 10.24
CA LEU A 12 5.72 -14.70 10.66
C LEU A 12 4.52 -13.77 10.84
N ILE A 13 3.55 -13.81 9.91
CA ILE A 13 2.31 -13.04 10.04
C ILE A 13 1.57 -13.43 11.32
N LYS A 14 1.39 -14.73 11.61
CA LYS A 14 0.78 -15.21 12.87
C LYS A 14 1.52 -14.67 14.10
N LYS A 15 2.86 -14.76 14.10
CA LYS A 15 3.72 -14.28 15.19
C LYS A 15 3.54 -12.78 15.42
N PHE A 16 3.67 -11.98 14.35
CA PHE A 16 3.61 -10.52 14.45
C PHE A 16 2.18 -10.00 14.65
N ASN A 17 1.17 -10.72 14.18
CA ASN A 17 -0.22 -10.33 14.40
C ASN A 17 -0.61 -10.30 15.89
N LYS A 18 0.02 -11.12 16.74
CA LYS A 18 -0.15 -11.11 18.19
C LYS A 18 0.44 -9.86 18.86
N LYS A 19 1.36 -9.15 18.21
CA LYS A 19 2.01 -7.95 18.77
C LYS A 19 1.08 -6.74 18.67
N LYS A 20 0.76 -6.11 19.80
CA LYS A 20 -0.12 -4.91 19.87
C LYS A 20 0.43 -3.70 19.11
N ILE A 21 1.76 -3.59 18.99
CA ILE A 21 2.43 -2.52 18.25
C ILE A 21 2.22 -2.63 16.74
N VAL A 22 2.06 -3.84 16.19
CA VAL A 22 1.80 -4.06 14.77
C VAL A 22 0.35 -3.71 14.46
N LYS A 23 0.14 -2.74 13.58
CA LYS A 23 -1.16 -2.19 13.22
C LYS A 23 -1.68 -2.64 11.86
N GLY A 24 -0.85 -3.30 11.06
CA GLY A 24 -1.23 -3.81 9.76
C GLY A 24 -0.10 -4.54 9.05
N PHE A 25 -0.41 -5.00 7.86
CA PHE A 25 0.53 -5.74 7.02
C PHE A 25 0.49 -5.20 5.60
N THR A 26 1.65 -5.17 4.96
CA THR A 26 1.77 -4.95 3.53
C THR A 26 2.39 -6.17 2.87
N THR A 27 2.00 -6.45 1.67
CA THR A 27 2.57 -7.50 0.85
C THR A 27 2.80 -7.00 -0.57
N ASN A 28 3.39 -7.85 -1.38
CA ASN A 28 3.46 -7.69 -2.82
C ASN A 28 3.60 -9.07 -3.48
N PRO A 29 3.36 -9.19 -4.81
CA PRO A 29 3.42 -10.47 -5.50
C PRO A 29 4.77 -11.19 -5.36
N SER A 30 5.87 -10.45 -5.30
CA SER A 30 7.21 -11.03 -5.15
C SER A 30 7.42 -11.64 -3.76
N LEU A 31 6.99 -10.96 -2.69
CA LEU A 31 7.03 -11.51 -1.34
C LEU A 31 6.17 -12.76 -1.23
N MET A 32 4.95 -12.73 -1.78
CA MET A 32 4.07 -13.90 -1.75
C MET A 32 4.67 -15.10 -2.50
N ARG A 33 5.26 -14.86 -3.67
CA ARG A 33 5.95 -15.92 -4.42
C ARG A 33 7.12 -16.52 -3.63
N LYS A 34 7.94 -15.69 -2.99
CA LYS A 34 9.04 -16.12 -2.12
C LYS A 34 8.53 -16.93 -0.92
N ALA A 35 7.38 -16.59 -0.38
CA ALA A 35 6.72 -17.32 0.70
C ALA A 35 5.99 -18.60 0.25
N GLY A 36 6.14 -19.01 -1.02
CA GLY A 36 5.60 -20.26 -1.55
C GLY A 36 4.15 -20.19 -2.03
N ALA A 37 3.60 -18.98 -2.27
CA ALA A 37 2.26 -18.85 -2.82
C ALA A 37 2.19 -19.38 -4.25
N LYS A 38 1.42 -20.46 -4.46
CA LYS A 38 1.13 -21.02 -5.78
C LYS A 38 -0.04 -20.31 -6.47
N ASP A 39 -1.05 -19.91 -5.70
CA ASP A 39 -2.19 -19.13 -6.15
C ASP A 39 -2.36 -17.87 -5.28
N TYR A 40 -2.34 -16.71 -5.95
CA TYR A 40 -2.35 -15.41 -5.29
C TYR A 40 -3.62 -15.18 -4.46
N LYS A 41 -4.78 -15.55 -4.98
CA LYS A 41 -6.08 -15.35 -4.32
C LYS A 41 -6.20 -16.22 -3.07
N SER A 42 -5.93 -17.51 -3.19
CA SER A 42 -6.03 -18.46 -2.07
C SER A 42 -5.04 -18.11 -0.95
N TYR A 43 -3.82 -17.72 -1.33
CA TYR A 43 -2.80 -17.30 -0.37
C TYR A 43 -3.17 -15.99 0.34
N SER A 44 -3.66 -15.00 -0.42
CA SER A 44 -4.15 -13.74 0.14
C SER A 44 -5.28 -13.95 1.13
N LYS A 45 -6.22 -14.84 0.84
CA LYS A 45 -7.31 -15.17 1.78
C LYS A 45 -6.80 -15.78 3.08
N LYS A 46 -5.77 -16.63 3.04
CA LYS A 46 -5.12 -17.15 4.26
C LYS A 46 -4.52 -16.03 5.10
N ILE A 47 -3.81 -15.09 4.47
CA ILE A 47 -3.25 -13.90 5.15
C ILE A 47 -4.37 -13.09 5.80
N LEU A 48 -5.43 -12.78 5.04
CA LEU A 48 -6.56 -11.97 5.52
C LEU A 48 -7.25 -12.60 6.73
N THR A 49 -7.43 -13.93 6.72
CA THR A 49 -7.99 -14.67 7.84
C THR A 49 -7.10 -14.58 9.09
N ILE A 50 -5.78 -14.75 8.94
CA ILE A 50 -4.84 -14.64 10.06
C ILE A 50 -4.84 -13.23 10.64
N CYS A 51 -4.85 -12.20 9.77
CA CYS A 51 -4.80 -10.80 10.19
C CYS A 51 -6.14 -10.30 10.75
N ASN A 52 -7.24 -10.97 10.43
CA ASN A 52 -8.61 -10.69 10.87
C ASN A 52 -8.97 -9.19 10.76
N ASN A 53 -8.82 -8.41 11.85
CA ASN A 53 -9.22 -7.00 11.89
C ASN A 53 -8.10 -6.01 11.49
N LYS A 54 -6.86 -6.46 11.35
CA LYS A 54 -5.77 -5.57 10.94
C LYS A 54 -5.76 -5.38 9.42
N PRO A 55 -5.52 -4.17 8.93
CA PRO A 55 -5.45 -3.90 7.49
C PRO A 55 -4.32 -4.69 6.83
N VAL A 56 -4.62 -5.22 5.65
CA VAL A 56 -3.65 -5.93 4.80
C VAL A 56 -3.67 -5.30 3.41
N SER A 57 -2.52 -4.85 2.94
CA SER A 57 -2.36 -4.31 1.59
C SER A 57 -1.99 -5.41 0.61
N LEU A 58 -2.86 -5.64 -0.38
CA LEU A 58 -2.72 -6.63 -1.45
C LEU A 58 -2.58 -5.91 -2.79
N GLU A 59 -1.49 -6.17 -3.51
CA GLU A 59 -1.11 -5.41 -4.70
C GLU A 59 -1.70 -5.99 -5.99
N VAL A 60 -2.18 -5.11 -6.88
CA VAL A 60 -2.44 -5.43 -8.27
C VAL A 60 -1.10 -5.61 -9.01
N PHE A 61 -1.05 -6.47 -10.00
CA PHE A 61 0.16 -6.71 -10.79
C PHE A 61 -0.05 -6.55 -12.30
N ALA A 62 -1.27 -6.22 -12.75
CA ALA A 62 -1.52 -5.82 -14.13
C ALA A 62 -0.96 -4.42 -14.38
N ASP A 63 -0.44 -4.20 -15.58
CA ASP A 63 0.22 -2.96 -15.97
C ASP A 63 -0.69 -2.04 -16.81
N ASP A 64 -1.71 -2.59 -17.47
CA ASP A 64 -2.70 -1.80 -18.19
C ASP A 64 -3.90 -1.41 -17.30
N TYR A 65 -4.49 -0.28 -17.62
CA TYR A 65 -5.60 0.31 -16.89
C TYR A 65 -6.78 -0.66 -16.70
N LYS A 66 -7.23 -1.31 -17.77
CA LYS A 66 -8.44 -2.15 -17.75
C LYS A 66 -8.27 -3.38 -16.86
N LYS A 67 -7.16 -4.09 -17.04
CA LYS A 67 -6.82 -5.26 -16.24
C LYS A 67 -6.50 -4.88 -14.78
N MET A 68 -5.80 -3.75 -14.55
CA MET A 68 -5.50 -3.26 -13.22
C MET A 68 -6.79 -2.95 -12.44
N LYS A 69 -7.76 -2.28 -13.08
CA LYS A 69 -9.07 -2.02 -12.48
C LYS A 69 -9.81 -3.31 -12.15
N GLN A 70 -9.84 -4.26 -13.06
CA GLN A 70 -10.48 -5.56 -12.88
C GLN A 70 -9.87 -6.33 -11.69
N GLN A 71 -8.55 -6.40 -11.62
CA GLN A 71 -7.85 -7.01 -10.49
C GLN A 71 -8.15 -6.29 -9.17
N ALA A 72 -8.14 -4.96 -9.16
CA ALA A 72 -8.43 -4.18 -7.97
C ALA A 72 -9.85 -4.46 -7.43
N LEU A 73 -10.84 -4.50 -8.30
CA LEU A 73 -12.22 -4.85 -7.93
C LEU A 73 -12.29 -6.27 -7.35
N GLN A 74 -11.61 -7.23 -7.98
CA GLN A 74 -11.57 -8.60 -7.51
C GLN A 74 -10.88 -8.72 -6.13
N ILE A 75 -9.70 -8.10 -5.96
CA ILE A 75 -8.96 -8.12 -4.69
C ILE A 75 -9.80 -7.53 -3.55
N ASN A 76 -10.55 -6.46 -3.81
CA ASN A 76 -11.41 -5.83 -2.81
C ASN A 76 -12.47 -6.79 -2.25
N THR A 77 -12.91 -7.78 -3.02
CA THR A 77 -13.93 -8.77 -2.57
C THR A 77 -13.37 -9.85 -1.64
N TRP A 78 -12.07 -9.95 -1.45
CA TRP A 78 -11.46 -11.07 -0.71
C TRP A 78 -11.56 -10.97 0.81
N GLY A 79 -11.79 -9.75 1.33
CA GLY A 79 -11.97 -9.55 2.77
C GLY A 79 -12.23 -8.10 3.17
N LYS A 80 -12.85 -7.92 4.34
CA LYS A 80 -13.21 -6.58 4.88
C LYS A 80 -11.99 -5.75 5.29
N ASN A 81 -10.85 -6.37 5.57
CA ASN A 81 -9.62 -5.74 6.00
C ASN A 81 -8.63 -5.47 4.85
N VAL A 82 -9.04 -5.68 3.60
CA VAL A 82 -8.23 -5.39 2.42
C VAL A 82 -8.04 -3.88 2.22
N TYR A 83 -6.81 -3.50 1.91
CA TYR A 83 -6.46 -2.28 1.19
C TYR A 83 -5.89 -2.68 -0.15
N VAL A 84 -6.54 -2.28 -1.24
CA VAL A 84 -6.04 -2.58 -2.59
C VAL A 84 -4.82 -1.71 -2.85
N LYS A 85 -3.67 -2.35 -3.08
CA LYS A 85 -2.41 -1.64 -3.33
C LYS A 85 -2.24 -1.41 -4.82
N VAL A 86 -2.14 -0.12 -5.20
CA VAL A 86 -2.09 0.33 -6.59
C VAL A 86 -0.87 1.23 -6.77
N PRO A 87 0.00 0.99 -7.77
CA PRO A 87 1.13 1.88 -8.03
C PRO A 87 0.65 3.23 -8.57
N ILE A 88 1.38 4.29 -8.24
CA ILE A 88 1.07 5.65 -8.76
C ILE A 88 1.25 5.76 -10.27
N ALA A 89 2.14 4.95 -10.83
CA ALA A 89 2.40 4.87 -12.27
C ALA A 89 2.61 3.40 -12.68
N ASN A 90 2.32 3.08 -13.92
CA ASN A 90 2.62 1.77 -14.49
C ASN A 90 4.10 1.65 -14.90
N SER A 91 4.51 0.51 -15.46
CA SER A 91 5.91 0.25 -15.89
C SER A 91 6.40 1.23 -16.96
N LYS A 92 5.48 1.83 -17.74
CA LYS A 92 5.77 2.85 -18.76
C LYS A 92 5.79 4.27 -18.20
N GLY A 93 5.69 4.46 -16.88
CA GLY A 93 5.64 5.77 -16.24
C GLY A 93 4.31 6.52 -16.39
N VAL A 94 3.27 5.88 -16.92
CA VAL A 94 1.95 6.51 -17.08
C VAL A 94 1.27 6.62 -15.71
N PHE A 95 0.85 7.83 -15.36
CA PHE A 95 0.17 8.13 -14.10
C PHE A 95 -1.19 7.43 -13.99
N MET A 96 -1.38 6.67 -12.92
CA MET A 96 -2.60 5.86 -12.68
C MET A 96 -3.72 6.64 -11.97
N GLY A 97 -3.70 7.97 -12.02
CA GLY A 97 -4.66 8.82 -11.30
C GLY A 97 -6.12 8.54 -11.63
N LYS A 98 -6.45 8.21 -12.88
CA LYS A 98 -7.82 7.89 -13.29
C LYS A 98 -8.35 6.67 -12.53
N ILE A 99 -7.60 5.57 -12.49
CA ILE A 99 -8.04 4.37 -11.79
C ILE A 99 -8.09 4.58 -10.28
N ILE A 100 -7.12 5.30 -9.70
CA ILE A 100 -7.10 5.64 -8.27
C ILE A 100 -8.36 6.41 -7.89
N LYS A 101 -8.75 7.42 -8.67
CA LYS A 101 -9.98 8.19 -8.46
C LYS A 101 -11.23 7.32 -8.55
N GLU A 102 -11.33 6.48 -9.57
CA GLU A 102 -12.48 5.60 -9.77
C GLU A 102 -12.63 4.59 -8.62
N LEU A 103 -11.56 3.90 -8.25
CA LEU A 103 -11.60 2.94 -7.15
C LEU A 103 -11.95 3.60 -5.81
N ASN A 104 -11.39 4.78 -5.55
CA ASN A 104 -11.67 5.53 -4.33
C ASN A 104 -13.14 5.99 -4.27
N ASN A 105 -13.72 6.41 -5.38
CA ASN A 105 -15.14 6.77 -5.48
C ASN A 105 -16.09 5.56 -5.31
N LEU A 106 -15.62 4.36 -5.61
CA LEU A 106 -16.32 3.11 -5.29
C LEU A 106 -16.16 2.67 -3.82
N ASN A 107 -15.65 3.54 -2.96
CA ASN A 107 -15.38 3.29 -1.54
C ASN A 107 -14.37 2.15 -1.28
N ILE A 108 -13.49 1.88 -2.23
CA ILE A 108 -12.42 0.89 -2.07
C ILE A 108 -11.27 1.53 -1.29
N LYS A 109 -10.89 0.92 -0.18
CA LYS A 109 -9.72 1.34 0.61
C LYS A 109 -8.45 1.06 -0.19
N LEU A 110 -7.61 2.09 -0.35
CA LEU A 110 -6.42 2.03 -1.19
C LEU A 110 -5.12 2.15 -0.39
N ASN A 111 -4.10 1.46 -0.86
CA ASN A 111 -2.71 1.75 -0.55
C ASN A 111 -2.03 2.18 -1.85
N ILE A 112 -1.80 3.49 -2.03
CA ILE A 112 -1.18 4.02 -3.25
C ILE A 112 0.33 3.99 -3.06
N THR A 113 1.00 3.20 -3.88
CA THR A 113 2.41 2.83 -3.68
C THR A 113 3.34 3.38 -4.76
N ALA A 114 4.64 3.15 -4.59
CA ALA A 114 5.70 3.63 -5.48
C ALA A 114 5.76 5.16 -5.59
N ILE A 115 5.48 5.87 -4.48
CA ILE A 115 5.57 7.32 -4.41
C ILE A 115 6.97 7.73 -3.95
N TYR A 116 7.56 8.72 -4.62
CA TYR A 116 8.91 9.22 -4.35
C TYR A 116 8.96 10.72 -4.04
N SER A 117 7.86 11.46 -4.28
CA SER A 117 7.86 12.90 -4.10
C SER A 117 6.55 13.44 -3.50
N ALA A 118 6.67 14.57 -2.82
CA ALA A 118 5.54 15.32 -2.29
C ALA A 118 4.60 15.82 -3.41
N LYS A 119 5.16 16.12 -4.61
CA LYS A 119 4.36 16.47 -5.80
C LYS A 119 3.45 15.33 -6.25
N GLN A 120 3.93 14.08 -6.13
CA GLN A 120 3.08 12.91 -6.40
C GLN A 120 2.00 12.76 -5.34
N THR A 121 2.33 12.94 -4.07
CA THR A 121 1.35 12.96 -2.97
C THR A 121 0.27 14.02 -3.21
N GLU A 122 0.64 15.25 -3.58
CA GLU A 122 -0.29 16.32 -3.88
C GLU A 122 -1.28 15.94 -5.00
N LYS A 123 -0.76 15.35 -6.10
CA LYS A 123 -1.61 14.86 -7.20
C LYS A 123 -2.66 13.87 -6.70
N ILE A 124 -2.28 12.93 -5.83
CA ILE A 124 -3.20 11.93 -5.27
C ILE A 124 -4.25 12.61 -4.37
N LEU A 125 -3.84 13.51 -3.49
CA LEU A 125 -4.75 14.20 -2.57
C LEU A 125 -5.83 15.02 -3.30
N LYS A 126 -5.56 15.51 -4.52
CA LYS A 126 -6.53 16.19 -5.38
C LYS A 126 -7.55 15.25 -6.02
N LEU A 127 -7.28 13.94 -6.06
CA LEU A 127 -8.13 12.96 -6.75
C LEU A 127 -9.04 12.16 -5.82
N ILE A 128 -8.62 11.98 -4.57
CA ILE A 128 -9.34 11.13 -3.61
C ILE A 128 -10.44 11.89 -2.87
N ASN A 129 -11.50 11.18 -2.51
CA ASN A 129 -12.54 11.72 -1.65
C ASN A 129 -12.09 11.76 -0.17
N LYS A 130 -12.85 12.47 0.66
CA LYS A 130 -12.53 12.65 2.10
C LYS A 130 -13.13 11.57 3.02
N LYS A 131 -13.75 10.52 2.47
CA LYS A 131 -14.46 9.48 3.24
C LYS A 131 -13.71 8.15 3.25
N THR A 132 -13.26 7.71 2.07
CA THR A 132 -12.63 6.40 1.88
C THR A 132 -11.20 6.42 2.39
N LYS A 133 -10.83 5.45 3.22
CA LYS A 133 -9.47 5.35 3.79
C LYS A 133 -8.42 5.11 2.70
N VAL A 134 -7.34 5.86 2.78
CA VAL A 134 -6.20 5.76 1.86
C VAL A 134 -4.89 5.77 2.64
N ILE A 135 -4.00 4.86 2.27
CA ILE A 135 -2.59 4.88 2.67
C ILE A 135 -1.78 5.35 1.45
N ILE A 136 -0.88 6.27 1.65
CA ILE A 136 0.08 6.75 0.65
C ILE A 136 1.47 6.26 1.06
N SER A 137 2.01 5.29 0.31
CA SER A 137 3.27 4.62 0.61
C SER A 137 4.43 5.27 -0.15
N ILE A 138 5.28 5.98 0.59
CA ILE A 138 6.49 6.63 0.06
C ILE A 138 7.65 5.65 0.13
N PHE A 139 8.28 5.39 -1.00
CA PHE A 139 9.41 4.45 -1.14
C PHE A 139 10.72 5.09 -0.64
N ALA A 140 10.75 5.39 0.65
CA ALA A 140 11.86 6.09 1.27
C ALA A 140 13.19 5.32 1.16
N GLY A 141 13.20 4.00 1.44
CA GLY A 141 14.41 3.20 1.30
C GLY A 141 14.93 3.15 -0.13
N ARG A 142 14.05 3.00 -1.14
CA ARG A 142 14.48 3.04 -2.55
C ARG A 142 14.99 4.42 -2.97
N ALA A 143 14.47 5.50 -2.41
CA ALA A 143 15.06 6.82 -2.64
C ALA A 143 16.46 6.90 -2.05
N GLY A 144 16.69 6.36 -0.84
CA GLY A 144 18.01 6.23 -0.23
C GLY A 144 18.97 5.38 -1.07
N ASP A 145 18.52 4.26 -1.67
CA ASP A 145 19.32 3.42 -2.56
C ASP A 145 19.89 4.23 -3.75
N THR A 146 19.26 5.35 -4.14
CA THR A 146 19.72 6.26 -5.19
C THR A 146 20.48 7.48 -4.67
N GLY A 147 20.90 7.50 -3.40
CA GLY A 147 21.61 8.59 -2.76
C GLY A 147 20.74 9.83 -2.45
N LYS A 148 19.40 9.71 -2.51
CA LYS A 148 18.49 10.83 -2.20
C LYS A 148 17.99 10.71 -0.77
N ASP A 149 18.03 11.83 -0.03
CA ASP A 149 17.37 11.92 1.28
C ASP A 149 15.84 11.95 1.10
N PRO A 150 15.09 10.93 1.57
CA PRO A 150 13.64 10.90 1.44
C PRO A 150 12.91 11.75 2.49
N VAL A 151 13.59 12.19 3.55
CA VAL A 151 12.97 12.87 4.71
C VAL A 151 12.26 14.17 4.32
N PRO A 152 12.81 15.07 3.48
CA PRO A 152 12.12 16.29 3.08
C PRO A 152 10.79 16.01 2.36
N GLU A 153 10.79 15.04 1.42
CA GLU A 153 9.60 14.67 0.66
C GLU A 153 8.54 14.01 1.56
N PHE A 154 8.98 13.20 2.51
CA PHE A 154 8.10 12.56 3.49
C PHE A 154 7.45 13.60 4.42
N LYS A 155 8.22 14.54 4.98
CA LYS A 155 7.72 15.63 5.83
C LYS A 155 6.69 16.50 5.10
N LYS A 156 6.97 16.90 3.86
CA LYS A 156 6.04 17.67 3.00
C LYS A 156 4.74 16.88 2.77
N SER A 157 4.84 15.58 2.47
CA SER A 157 3.68 14.72 2.25
C SER A 157 2.80 14.61 3.50
N ILE A 158 3.40 14.45 4.69
CA ILE A 158 2.67 14.45 5.97
C ILE A 158 1.95 15.79 6.16
N ALA A 159 2.64 16.92 5.94
CA ALA A 159 2.05 18.25 6.12
C ALA A 159 0.80 18.45 5.26
N MET A 160 0.87 18.03 3.99
CA MET A 160 -0.27 18.10 3.08
C MET A 160 -1.42 17.18 3.47
N ALA A 161 -1.10 15.97 3.94
CA ALA A 161 -2.08 14.96 4.33
C ALA A 161 -2.82 15.31 5.63
N LYS A 162 -2.30 16.20 6.49
CA LYS A 162 -2.96 16.61 7.76
C LYS A 162 -4.40 17.11 7.58
N LYS A 163 -4.73 17.66 6.39
CA LYS A 163 -6.09 18.14 6.06
C LYS A 163 -7.07 17.02 5.72
N PHE A 164 -6.60 15.76 5.64
CA PHE A 164 -7.37 14.59 5.23
C PHE A 164 -7.41 13.56 6.37
N LYS A 165 -8.52 13.51 7.11
CA LYS A 165 -8.69 12.57 8.24
C LYS A 165 -8.69 11.09 7.83
N ASN A 166 -8.90 10.82 6.56
CA ASN A 166 -8.97 9.49 5.96
C ASN A 166 -7.66 9.04 5.28
N VAL A 167 -6.59 9.85 5.36
CA VAL A 167 -5.30 9.57 4.70
C VAL A 167 -4.21 9.35 5.73
N GLU A 168 -3.43 8.30 5.53
CA GLU A 168 -2.21 8.01 6.29
C GLU A 168 -1.01 7.97 5.35
N ILE A 169 0.12 8.57 5.76
CA ILE A 169 1.39 8.49 5.04
C ILE A 169 2.22 7.36 5.63
N LEU A 170 2.67 6.44 4.80
CA LEU A 170 3.48 5.30 5.19
C LEU A 170 4.91 5.46 4.68
N TRP A 171 5.89 5.43 5.59
CA TRP A 171 7.29 5.27 5.25
C TRP A 171 7.52 3.82 4.84
N ALA A 172 7.72 3.60 3.56
CA ALA A 172 7.77 2.26 2.96
C ALA A 172 9.15 1.93 2.40
N SER A 173 9.35 0.65 2.10
CA SER A 173 10.60 0.17 1.50
C SER A 173 11.81 0.36 2.42
N VAL A 174 11.61 0.17 3.71
CA VAL A 174 12.67 0.33 4.75
C VAL A 174 13.87 -0.58 4.44
N ARG A 175 15.09 -0.02 4.59
CA ARG A 175 16.36 -0.73 4.36
C ARG A 175 17.13 -0.96 5.65
N GLU A 176 17.07 -0.01 6.56
CA GLU A 176 17.97 0.04 7.71
C GLU A 176 17.22 0.31 9.01
N PRO A 177 17.72 -0.20 10.17
CA PRO A 177 17.06 -0.04 11.46
C PRO A 177 16.78 1.43 11.85
N TYR A 178 17.67 2.36 11.53
CA TYR A 178 17.49 3.78 11.84
C TYR A 178 16.47 4.50 10.96
N ASN A 179 15.89 3.81 9.97
CA ASN A 179 14.76 4.35 9.18
C ASN A 179 13.41 4.29 9.95
N TYR A 180 13.41 3.79 11.17
CA TYR A 180 12.18 3.68 11.98
C TYR A 180 11.88 4.92 12.83
#